data_61ed57129ef025dd54cf29c269939b39
#
_entry.id   61ed57129ef025dd54cf29c269939b39
#
_cell.length_a   1.000
_cell.length_b   1.000
_cell.length_c   1.000
_cell.angle_alpha   90.00
_cell.angle_beta   90.00
_cell.angle_gamma   90.00
#
_symmetry.space_group_name_H-M   'P 1'
#
loop_
_entity.id
_entity.type
_entity.pdbx_description
1 polymer ?
#
loop_
_entity_poly.entity_id
_entity_poly.type
_entity_poly.pdbx_seq_one_letter_code
_entity_poly.pdbx_strand_id
1 'polypeptide(L)'
;MTKKEKVSIILELLREYYGPTKCYLNHENPWQLLIATMLSAQCTDDRVNLVTKDLFQKYTSVQDFAEADLAELEQDIHSTGFYHNKAKNIIACCQKLLSEYGGEVPSDLDALTGLAGVGRKTANVVRGNWYGIPSVVVDTHVKRVSNLLGLTKNQDPVKIEFDLMKIVPKEKWIDINTQMIAHGRKICIARRPKCQECFLFPYCTGGQKLQKEAGKQKKSSGAKS
;
A
#
# COMPACT_ATOMS: atom_id res chain seq x y z
N MET A 1 13.14 -25.66 -9.22
CA MET A 1 12.85 -24.73 -8.11
C MET A 1 11.36 -24.75 -7.83
N THR A 2 10.98 -25.10 -6.64
CA THR A 2 9.59 -25.08 -6.16
C THR A 2 9.11 -23.64 -5.94
N LYS A 3 7.79 -23.44 -5.85
CA LYS A 3 7.25 -22.10 -5.55
C LYS A 3 7.70 -21.57 -4.19
N LYS A 4 7.85 -22.46 -3.21
CA LYS A 4 8.30 -22.13 -1.84
C LYS A 4 9.77 -21.67 -1.83
N GLU A 5 10.66 -22.40 -2.48
CA GLU A 5 12.07 -22.01 -2.65
C GLU A 5 12.21 -20.64 -3.33
N LYS A 6 11.42 -20.44 -4.41
CA LYS A 6 11.39 -19.16 -5.12
C LYS A 6 10.99 -18.01 -4.22
N VAL A 7 9.94 -18.18 -3.39
CA VAL A 7 9.49 -17.16 -2.46
C VAL A 7 10.55 -16.85 -1.42
N SER A 8 11.21 -17.86 -0.84
CA SER A 8 12.30 -17.67 0.14
C SER A 8 13.42 -16.80 -0.44
N ILE A 9 13.89 -17.13 -1.64
CA ILE A 9 14.93 -16.35 -2.31
C ILE A 9 14.50 -14.90 -2.58
N ILE A 10 13.26 -14.70 -3.04
CA ILE A 10 12.72 -13.35 -3.30
C ILE A 10 12.67 -12.53 -2.00
N LEU A 11 12.24 -13.11 -0.89
CA LEU A 11 12.19 -12.43 0.41
C LEU A 11 13.58 -12.06 0.91
N GLU A 12 14.55 -12.94 0.79
CA GLU A 12 15.94 -12.68 1.15
C GLU A 12 16.53 -11.53 0.34
N LEU A 13 16.39 -11.57 -0.99
CA LEU A 13 16.88 -10.52 -1.88
C LEU A 13 16.19 -9.17 -1.63
N LEU A 14 14.88 -9.16 -1.39
CA LEU A 14 14.15 -7.93 -1.03
C LEU A 14 14.66 -7.35 0.29
N ARG A 15 14.90 -8.19 1.28
CA ARG A 15 15.45 -7.79 2.58
C ARG A 15 16.87 -7.26 2.47
N GLU A 16 17.72 -7.95 1.70
CA GLU A 16 19.10 -7.53 1.45
C GLU A 16 19.16 -6.15 0.77
N TYR A 17 18.32 -5.94 -0.25
CA TYR A 17 18.37 -4.72 -1.05
C TYR A 17 17.68 -3.52 -0.39
N TYR A 18 16.54 -3.74 0.31
CA TYR A 18 15.74 -2.64 0.90
C TYR A 18 15.88 -2.54 2.41
N GLY A 19 16.39 -3.58 3.07
CA GLY A 19 16.43 -3.64 4.53
C GLY A 19 15.04 -3.63 5.18
N PRO A 20 14.96 -3.28 6.47
CA PRO A 20 13.71 -2.98 7.15
C PRO A 20 13.14 -1.69 6.59
N THR A 21 11.94 -1.75 6.09
CA THR A 21 11.22 -0.59 5.52
C THR A 21 10.14 -0.12 6.49
N LYS A 22 9.95 1.19 6.55
CA LYS A 22 8.90 1.80 7.37
C LYS A 22 7.69 2.20 6.52
N CYS A 23 6.58 2.46 7.16
CA CYS A 23 5.42 3.10 6.54
C CYS A 23 5.84 4.42 5.90
N TYR A 24 5.37 4.70 4.68
CA TYR A 24 5.67 5.95 3.98
C TYR A 24 4.85 7.14 4.46
N LEU A 25 3.73 6.87 5.16
CA LEU A 25 2.88 7.91 5.73
C LEU A 25 3.42 8.32 7.11
N ASN A 26 3.63 9.61 7.33
CA ASN A 26 4.06 10.16 8.61
C ASN A 26 2.92 10.09 9.63
N HIS A 27 3.21 9.57 10.81
CA HIS A 27 2.26 9.44 11.90
C HIS A 27 2.96 9.25 13.24
N GLU A 28 2.35 9.69 14.32
CA GLU A 28 2.84 9.56 15.69
C GLU A 28 1.94 8.64 16.53
N ASN A 29 0.73 8.36 16.05
CA ASN A 29 -0.28 7.57 16.74
C ASN A 29 -1.23 6.86 15.74
N PRO A 30 -2.10 5.93 16.19
CA PRO A 30 -2.90 5.10 15.29
C PRO A 30 -3.98 5.88 14.53
N TRP A 31 -4.58 6.92 15.11
CA TRP A 31 -5.60 7.70 14.40
C TRP A 31 -4.97 8.58 13.30
N GLN A 32 -3.75 9.12 13.51
CA GLN A 32 -3.02 9.82 12.44
C GLN A 32 -2.72 8.88 11.27
N LEU A 33 -2.26 7.65 11.56
CA LEU A 33 -2.04 6.65 10.51
C LEU A 33 -3.33 6.29 9.77
N LEU A 34 -4.43 6.13 10.50
CA LEU A 34 -5.74 5.82 9.91
C LEU A 34 -6.18 6.93 8.95
N ILE A 35 -6.20 8.18 9.40
CA ILE A 35 -6.59 9.35 8.59
C ILE A 35 -5.64 9.54 7.41
N ALA A 36 -4.33 9.48 7.61
CA ALA A 36 -3.35 9.57 6.53
C ALA A 36 -3.56 8.48 5.47
N THR A 37 -3.90 7.25 5.91
CA THR A 37 -4.20 6.14 4.98
C THR A 37 -5.52 6.38 4.22
N MET A 38 -6.55 6.94 4.85
CA MET A 38 -7.78 7.35 4.16
C MET A 38 -7.49 8.42 3.11
N LEU A 39 -6.66 9.41 3.44
CA LEU A 39 -6.23 10.47 2.52
C LEU A 39 -5.38 9.94 1.36
N SER A 40 -4.65 8.83 1.54
CA SER A 40 -3.82 8.23 0.50
C SER A 40 -4.59 7.53 -0.63
N ALA A 41 -5.92 7.38 -0.50
CA ALA A 41 -6.74 6.84 -1.57
C ALA A 41 -6.64 7.72 -2.84
N GLN A 42 -6.07 7.16 -3.91
CA GLN A 42 -5.79 7.86 -5.19
C GLN A 42 -4.95 9.15 -5.03
N CYS A 43 -4.08 9.20 -4.02
CA CYS A 43 -3.16 10.29 -3.77
C CYS A 43 -1.76 9.73 -3.47
N THR A 44 -0.71 10.49 -3.77
CA THR A 44 0.67 10.10 -3.46
C THR A 44 0.96 10.30 -1.97
N ASP A 45 1.79 9.43 -1.38
CA ASP A 45 2.17 9.55 0.04
C ASP A 45 2.87 10.89 0.33
N ASP A 46 3.70 11.39 -0.60
CA ASP A 46 4.36 12.70 -0.46
C ASP A 46 3.34 13.84 -0.34
N ARG A 47 2.27 13.82 -1.17
CA ARG A 47 1.20 14.81 -1.08
C ARG A 47 0.44 14.67 0.24
N VAL A 48 0.12 13.45 0.66
CA VAL A 48 -0.54 13.21 1.95
C VAL A 48 0.32 13.74 3.09
N ASN A 49 1.62 13.44 3.11
CA ASN A 49 2.53 13.90 4.17
C ASN A 49 2.65 15.43 4.23
N LEU A 50 2.59 16.10 3.07
CA LEU A 50 2.56 17.57 3.05
C LEU A 50 1.27 18.12 3.69
N VAL A 51 0.12 17.52 3.36
CA VAL A 51 -1.18 17.96 3.90
C VAL A 51 -1.28 17.62 5.38
N THR A 52 -0.93 16.41 5.79
CA THR A 52 -1.08 15.96 7.18
C THR A 52 -0.15 16.68 8.15
N LYS A 53 0.94 17.26 7.67
CA LYS A 53 1.84 18.08 8.49
C LYS A 53 1.10 19.25 9.15
N ASP A 54 0.31 19.97 8.37
CA ASP A 54 -0.44 21.13 8.87
C ASP A 54 -1.79 20.68 9.47
N LEU A 55 -2.41 19.67 8.89
CA LEU A 55 -3.69 19.11 9.32
C LEU A 55 -3.64 18.61 10.78
N PHE A 56 -2.59 17.86 11.15
CA PHE A 56 -2.44 17.31 12.51
C PHE A 56 -1.96 18.34 13.55
N GLN A 57 -1.55 19.55 13.11
CA GLN A 57 -1.35 20.69 14.00
C GLN A 57 -2.67 21.41 14.32
N LYS A 58 -3.59 21.42 13.34
CA LYS A 58 -4.90 22.05 13.46
C LYS A 58 -5.89 21.16 14.20
N TYR A 59 -5.93 19.88 13.86
CA TYR A 59 -6.78 18.85 14.46
C TYR A 59 -5.88 17.90 15.25
N THR A 60 -5.84 18.07 16.57
CA THR A 60 -4.87 17.42 17.46
C THR A 60 -5.39 16.14 18.10
N SER A 61 -6.68 15.85 17.92
CA SER A 61 -7.38 14.70 18.51
C SER A 61 -8.45 14.11 17.58
N VAL A 62 -8.91 12.91 17.90
CA VAL A 62 -10.10 12.29 17.25
C VAL A 62 -11.34 13.16 17.45
N GLN A 63 -11.46 13.82 18.60
CA GLN A 63 -12.57 14.73 18.91
C GLN A 63 -12.59 15.93 17.96
N ASP A 64 -11.44 16.56 17.71
CA ASP A 64 -11.34 17.72 16.80
C ASP A 64 -11.82 17.35 15.38
N PHE A 65 -11.47 16.16 14.89
CA PHE A 65 -11.94 15.67 13.60
C PHE A 65 -13.42 15.31 13.61
N ALA A 66 -13.95 14.78 14.70
CA ALA A 66 -15.38 14.42 14.83
C ALA A 66 -16.29 15.66 14.85
N GLU A 67 -15.79 16.77 15.36
CA GLU A 67 -16.48 18.07 15.48
C GLU A 67 -16.09 19.06 14.38
N ALA A 68 -15.21 18.67 13.46
CA ALA A 68 -14.71 19.54 12.40
C ALA A 68 -15.85 20.07 11.52
N ASP A 69 -15.80 21.35 11.17
CA ASP A 69 -16.65 21.90 10.10
C ASP A 69 -16.31 21.23 8.78
N LEU A 70 -17.33 20.71 8.11
CA LEU A 70 -17.16 19.94 6.87
C LEU A 70 -16.51 20.77 5.77
N ALA A 71 -16.93 22.03 5.58
CA ALA A 71 -16.41 22.87 4.51
C ALA A 71 -14.97 23.28 4.77
N GLU A 72 -14.61 23.51 6.03
CA GLU A 72 -13.25 23.81 6.44
C GLU A 72 -12.31 22.59 6.24
N LEU A 73 -12.74 21.39 6.69
CA LEU A 73 -11.95 20.17 6.48
C LEU A 73 -11.79 19.84 4.99
N GLU A 74 -12.83 20.05 4.17
CA GLU A 74 -12.74 19.90 2.72
C GLU A 74 -11.67 20.80 2.09
N GLN A 75 -11.55 22.05 2.55
CA GLN A 75 -10.52 22.97 2.11
C GLN A 75 -9.11 22.51 2.53
N ASP A 76 -8.94 22.12 3.78
CA ASP A 76 -7.67 21.65 4.34
C ASP A 76 -7.11 20.44 3.58
N ILE A 77 -7.96 19.51 3.16
CA ILE A 77 -7.55 18.28 2.45
C ILE A 77 -7.75 18.35 0.93
N HIS A 78 -8.15 19.49 0.37
CA HIS A 78 -8.52 19.65 -1.05
C HIS A 78 -7.47 19.06 -2.00
N SER A 79 -6.19 19.31 -1.76
CA SER A 79 -5.10 18.87 -2.64
C SER A 79 -4.88 17.35 -2.66
N THR A 80 -5.56 16.56 -1.81
CA THR A 80 -5.50 15.10 -1.82
C THR A 80 -6.44 14.45 -2.84
N GLY A 81 -7.32 15.23 -3.48
CA GLY A 81 -8.37 14.74 -4.40
C GLY A 81 -9.49 13.98 -3.71
N PHE A 82 -10.66 13.91 -4.34
CA PHE A 82 -11.88 13.27 -3.77
C PHE A 82 -12.24 13.78 -2.37
N TYR A 83 -11.87 15.03 -2.08
CA TYR A 83 -11.87 15.62 -0.75
C TYR A 83 -13.26 15.67 -0.10
N HIS A 84 -14.33 15.89 -0.85
CA HIS A 84 -15.70 15.85 -0.33
C HIS A 84 -16.05 14.53 0.36
N ASN A 85 -15.77 13.39 -0.31
CA ASN A 85 -16.01 12.08 0.25
C ASN A 85 -15.04 11.74 1.38
N LYS A 86 -13.78 12.18 1.24
CA LYS A 86 -12.76 11.96 2.28
C LYS A 86 -13.10 12.70 3.56
N ALA A 87 -13.47 14.00 3.49
CA ALA A 87 -13.85 14.79 4.66
C ALA A 87 -15.06 14.18 5.39
N LYS A 88 -16.13 13.87 4.65
CA LYS A 88 -17.31 13.20 5.23
C LYS A 88 -16.98 11.90 5.94
N ASN A 89 -16.14 11.05 5.29
CA ASN A 89 -15.76 9.78 5.85
C ASN A 89 -14.83 9.94 7.07
N ILE A 90 -13.92 10.91 7.08
CA ILE A 90 -13.05 11.18 8.23
C ILE A 90 -13.88 11.60 9.43
N ILE A 91 -14.80 12.57 9.27
CA ILE A 91 -15.69 13.02 10.34
C ILE A 91 -16.49 11.83 10.88
N ALA A 92 -17.20 11.10 10.01
CA ALA A 92 -18.02 9.96 10.42
C ALA A 92 -17.19 8.82 11.06
N CYS A 93 -15.99 8.58 10.57
CA CYS A 93 -15.04 7.64 11.18
C CYS A 93 -14.69 8.06 12.61
N CYS A 94 -14.31 9.31 12.81
CA CYS A 94 -13.93 9.84 14.12
C CYS A 94 -15.11 9.87 15.09
N GLN A 95 -16.31 10.24 14.64
CA GLN A 95 -17.55 10.15 15.43
C GLN A 95 -17.82 8.71 15.89
N LYS A 96 -17.65 7.74 15.01
CA LYS A 96 -17.81 6.32 15.37
C LYS A 96 -16.71 5.83 16.32
N LEU A 97 -15.46 6.27 16.14
CA LEU A 97 -14.38 5.97 17.10
C LEU A 97 -14.71 6.47 18.50
N LEU A 98 -15.29 7.68 18.62
CA LEU A 98 -15.68 8.23 19.92
C LEU A 98 -16.85 7.45 20.54
N SER A 99 -17.88 7.19 19.77
CA SER A 99 -19.13 6.60 20.29
C SER A 99 -19.00 5.11 20.62
N GLU A 100 -18.23 4.35 19.85
CA GLU A 100 -18.16 2.88 19.99
C GLU A 100 -16.81 2.38 20.56
N TYR A 101 -15.74 3.18 20.45
CA TYR A 101 -14.38 2.76 20.83
C TYR A 101 -13.68 3.73 21.80
N GLY A 102 -14.42 4.70 22.38
CA GLY A 102 -13.84 5.65 23.33
C GLY A 102 -12.74 6.55 22.77
N GLY A 103 -12.72 6.76 21.45
CA GLY A 103 -11.69 7.53 20.76
C GLY A 103 -10.45 6.71 20.35
N GLU A 104 -10.40 5.42 20.70
CA GLU A 104 -9.29 4.54 20.36
C GLU A 104 -9.51 3.87 19.00
N VAL A 105 -8.44 3.67 18.24
CA VAL A 105 -8.50 2.94 16.97
C VAL A 105 -8.43 1.43 17.26
N PRO A 106 -9.45 0.63 16.87
CA PRO A 106 -9.43 -0.80 17.12
C PRO A 106 -8.35 -1.52 16.28
N SER A 107 -7.85 -2.66 16.77
CA SER A 107 -6.90 -3.52 16.04
C SER A 107 -7.57 -4.68 15.30
N ASP A 108 -8.84 -4.94 15.55
CA ASP A 108 -9.63 -5.98 14.89
C ASP A 108 -9.97 -5.57 13.45
N LEU A 109 -9.95 -6.53 12.52
CA LEU A 109 -10.18 -6.26 11.11
C LEU A 109 -11.63 -5.85 10.82
N ASP A 110 -12.60 -6.53 11.43
CA ASP A 110 -14.02 -6.27 11.18
C ASP A 110 -14.44 -4.95 11.82
N ALA A 111 -13.93 -4.66 13.03
CA ALA A 111 -14.11 -3.37 13.70
C ALA A 111 -13.56 -2.22 12.84
N LEU A 112 -12.34 -2.34 12.31
CA LEU A 112 -11.74 -1.34 11.43
C LEU A 112 -12.53 -1.16 10.13
N THR A 113 -12.92 -2.25 9.48
CA THR A 113 -13.68 -2.16 8.20
C THR A 113 -15.12 -1.70 8.40
N GLY A 114 -15.63 -1.73 9.63
CA GLY A 114 -16.90 -1.13 10.02
C GLY A 114 -16.86 0.40 10.15
N LEU A 115 -15.68 1.04 10.13
CA LEU A 115 -15.52 2.49 10.17
C LEU A 115 -15.77 3.10 8.78
N ALA A 116 -16.34 4.30 8.76
CA ALA A 116 -16.64 5.00 7.50
C ALA A 116 -15.34 5.27 6.70
N GLY A 117 -15.35 4.93 5.41
CA GLY A 117 -14.20 5.12 4.53
C GLY A 117 -13.01 4.19 4.76
N VAL A 118 -13.12 3.22 5.66
CA VAL A 118 -12.08 2.26 5.98
C VAL A 118 -12.35 0.93 5.29
N GLY A 119 -11.66 0.70 4.18
CA GLY A 119 -11.68 -0.60 3.50
C GLY A 119 -10.62 -1.56 4.06
N ARG A 120 -10.68 -2.82 3.61
CA ARG A 120 -9.74 -3.89 4.01
C ARG A 120 -8.26 -3.49 3.87
N LYS A 121 -7.90 -2.78 2.78
CA LYS A 121 -6.54 -2.28 2.59
C LYS A 121 -6.12 -1.32 3.72
N THR A 122 -6.95 -0.31 4.01
CA THR A 122 -6.70 0.68 5.07
C THR A 122 -6.58 0.00 6.44
N ALA A 123 -7.49 -0.91 6.75
CA ALA A 123 -7.46 -1.70 7.98
C ALA A 123 -6.16 -2.50 8.11
N ASN A 124 -5.72 -3.19 7.06
CA ASN A 124 -4.47 -3.96 7.07
C ASN A 124 -3.22 -3.06 7.19
N VAL A 125 -3.24 -1.83 6.64
CA VAL A 125 -2.16 -0.85 6.84
C VAL A 125 -2.03 -0.49 8.32
N VAL A 126 -3.13 -0.14 8.98
CA VAL A 126 -3.15 0.22 10.41
C VAL A 126 -2.73 -0.97 11.27
N ARG A 127 -3.31 -2.15 11.03
CA ARG A 127 -2.98 -3.38 11.77
C ARG A 127 -1.49 -3.73 11.68
N GLY A 128 -0.93 -3.67 10.48
CA GLY A 128 0.47 -4.02 10.27
C GLY A 128 1.43 -2.96 10.81
N ASN A 129 1.23 -1.69 10.44
CA ASN A 129 2.24 -0.67 10.70
C ASN A 129 2.17 -0.10 12.13
N TRP A 130 0.99 -0.08 12.76
CA TRP A 130 0.85 0.39 14.13
C TRP A 130 0.86 -0.73 15.16
N TYR A 131 0.00 -1.73 14.95
CA TYR A 131 -0.16 -2.81 15.94
C TYR A 131 0.81 -3.98 15.76
N GLY A 132 1.63 -3.99 14.70
CA GLY A 132 2.53 -5.11 14.42
C GLY A 132 1.81 -6.43 14.11
N ILE A 133 0.50 -6.37 13.85
CA ILE A 133 -0.30 -7.57 13.52
C ILE A 133 0.02 -7.97 12.08
N PRO A 134 0.52 -9.20 11.84
CA PRO A 134 0.85 -9.65 10.50
C PRO A 134 -0.32 -9.48 9.53
N SER A 135 -0.14 -8.64 8.53
CA SER A 135 -1.15 -8.27 7.55
C SER A 135 -0.53 -8.11 6.18
N VAL A 136 -1.17 -8.63 5.15
CA VAL A 136 -0.75 -8.42 3.75
C VAL A 136 -1.55 -7.27 3.16
N VAL A 137 -0.86 -6.24 2.68
CA VAL A 137 -1.47 -5.08 2.02
C VAL A 137 -1.24 -5.19 0.52
N VAL A 138 -2.31 -5.25 -0.26
CA VAL A 138 -2.21 -5.32 -1.71
C VAL A 138 -2.62 -3.99 -2.33
N ASP A 139 -1.61 -3.18 -2.66
CA ASP A 139 -1.76 -1.96 -3.44
C ASP A 139 -1.44 -2.23 -4.93
N THR A 140 -1.41 -1.18 -5.74
CA THR A 140 -1.09 -1.28 -7.17
C THR A 140 0.32 -1.78 -7.43
N HIS A 141 1.29 -1.50 -6.54
CA HIS A 141 2.67 -1.97 -6.64
C HIS A 141 2.75 -3.45 -6.28
N VAL A 142 2.23 -3.84 -5.12
CA VAL A 142 2.21 -5.25 -4.68
C VAL A 142 1.48 -6.12 -5.70
N LYS A 143 0.31 -5.69 -6.19
CA LYS A 143 -0.42 -6.38 -7.25
C LYS A 143 0.44 -6.61 -8.49
N ARG A 144 1.07 -5.56 -9.02
CA ARG A 144 1.91 -5.64 -10.22
C ARG A 144 3.14 -6.52 -10.01
N VAL A 145 3.88 -6.27 -8.95
CA VAL A 145 5.13 -6.98 -8.67
C VAL A 145 4.87 -8.47 -8.42
N SER A 146 3.87 -8.83 -7.61
CA SER A 146 3.53 -10.22 -7.32
C SER A 146 3.07 -10.99 -8.57
N ASN A 147 2.30 -10.34 -9.47
CA ASN A 147 1.91 -10.93 -10.75
C ASN A 147 3.13 -11.15 -11.67
N LEU A 148 4.00 -10.14 -11.83
CA LEU A 148 5.19 -10.24 -12.67
C LEU A 148 6.18 -11.30 -12.14
N LEU A 149 6.33 -11.40 -10.84
CA LEU A 149 7.12 -12.45 -10.20
C LEU A 149 6.46 -13.84 -10.32
N GLY A 150 5.19 -13.92 -10.73
CA GLY A 150 4.44 -15.17 -10.83
C GLY A 150 4.06 -15.77 -9.47
N LEU A 151 3.97 -14.94 -8.42
CA LEU A 151 3.53 -15.35 -7.09
C LEU A 151 2.02 -15.58 -7.03
N THR A 152 1.28 -14.86 -7.85
CA THR A 152 -0.16 -14.99 -8.04
C THR A 152 -0.51 -14.86 -9.53
N LYS A 153 -1.71 -15.36 -9.90
CA LYS A 153 -2.35 -15.12 -11.22
C LYS A 153 -3.61 -14.27 -11.09
N ASN A 154 -4.03 -14.00 -9.85
CA ASN A 154 -5.24 -13.24 -9.58
C ASN A 154 -5.05 -11.75 -9.88
N GLN A 155 -6.16 -11.07 -10.22
CA GLN A 155 -6.21 -9.63 -10.45
C GLN A 155 -6.98 -8.90 -9.34
N ASP A 156 -7.79 -9.62 -8.58
CA ASP A 156 -8.51 -9.10 -7.43
C ASP A 156 -7.56 -8.96 -6.22
N PRO A 157 -7.49 -7.78 -5.56
CA PRO A 157 -6.58 -7.54 -4.46
C PRO A 157 -6.77 -8.48 -3.26
N VAL A 158 -8.00 -8.85 -2.93
CA VAL A 158 -8.30 -9.75 -1.81
C VAL A 158 -7.82 -11.16 -2.13
N LYS A 159 -8.02 -11.63 -3.36
CA LYS A 159 -7.50 -12.94 -3.79
C LYS A 159 -5.98 -12.96 -3.82
N ILE A 160 -5.34 -11.86 -4.21
CA ILE A 160 -3.88 -11.71 -4.18
C ILE A 160 -3.37 -11.75 -2.73
N GLU A 161 -4.03 -11.04 -1.81
CA GLU A 161 -3.73 -11.07 -0.37
C GLU A 161 -3.68 -12.53 0.13
N PHE A 162 -4.74 -13.29 -0.09
CA PHE A 162 -4.80 -14.70 0.33
C PHE A 162 -3.78 -15.60 -0.40
N ASP A 163 -3.48 -15.34 -1.67
CA ASP A 163 -2.44 -16.08 -2.38
C ASP A 163 -1.06 -15.84 -1.76
N LEU A 164 -0.74 -14.59 -1.42
CA LEU A 164 0.52 -14.25 -0.76
C LEU A 164 0.59 -14.82 0.66
N MET A 165 -0.49 -14.76 1.42
CA MET A 165 -0.57 -15.34 2.77
C MET A 165 -0.28 -16.86 2.79
N LYS A 166 -0.63 -17.59 1.72
CA LYS A 166 -0.39 -19.03 1.61
C LYS A 166 1.08 -19.40 1.36
N ILE A 167 1.85 -18.50 0.75
CA ILE A 167 3.21 -18.79 0.28
C ILE A 167 4.30 -18.02 1.01
N VAL A 168 3.95 -16.93 1.68
CA VAL A 168 4.87 -16.09 2.46
C VAL A 168 4.72 -16.45 3.94
N PRO A 169 5.81 -16.68 4.68
CA PRO A 169 5.78 -16.87 6.12
C PRO A 169 5.10 -15.69 6.83
N LYS A 170 4.27 -15.97 7.84
CA LYS A 170 3.42 -14.96 8.50
C LYS A 170 4.23 -13.79 9.08
N GLU A 171 5.38 -14.07 9.63
CA GLU A 171 6.31 -13.07 10.19
C GLU A 171 6.93 -12.13 9.14
N LYS A 172 6.76 -12.42 7.85
CA LYS A 172 7.25 -11.61 6.72
C LYS A 172 6.17 -10.80 6.02
N TRP A 173 4.90 -10.89 6.46
CA TRP A 173 3.79 -10.23 5.76
C TRP A 173 3.88 -8.71 5.75
N ILE A 174 4.35 -8.10 6.84
CA ILE A 174 4.53 -6.65 6.91
C ILE A 174 5.70 -6.21 6.02
N ASP A 175 6.84 -6.87 6.15
CA ASP A 175 8.06 -6.53 5.40
C ASP A 175 7.85 -6.63 3.89
N ILE A 176 7.23 -7.71 3.41
CA ILE A 176 7.02 -7.92 1.97
C ILE A 176 6.18 -6.83 1.32
N ASN A 177 5.19 -6.26 2.05
CA ASN A 177 4.35 -5.18 1.54
C ASN A 177 5.22 -3.95 1.22
N THR A 178 5.94 -3.46 2.22
CA THR A 178 6.73 -2.24 2.12
C THR A 178 7.91 -2.41 1.16
N GLN A 179 8.55 -3.57 1.14
CA GLN A 179 9.63 -3.90 0.20
C GLN A 179 9.14 -4.02 -1.25
N MET A 180 7.99 -4.64 -1.49
CA MET A 180 7.39 -4.69 -2.84
C MET A 180 6.92 -3.31 -3.33
N ILE A 181 6.42 -2.46 -2.43
CA ILE A 181 6.10 -1.07 -2.77
C ILE A 181 7.38 -0.33 -3.17
N ALA A 182 8.45 -0.43 -2.37
CA ALA A 182 9.75 0.16 -2.68
C ALA A 182 10.28 -0.32 -4.03
N HIS A 183 10.22 -1.63 -4.29
CA HIS A 183 10.64 -2.25 -5.55
C HIS A 183 9.80 -1.74 -6.74
N GLY A 184 8.50 -1.65 -6.55
CA GLY A 184 7.56 -1.15 -7.55
C GLY A 184 7.77 0.32 -7.91
N ARG A 185 8.25 1.13 -6.97
CA ARG A 185 8.57 2.55 -7.17
C ARG A 185 9.93 2.76 -7.84
N LYS A 186 10.96 2.02 -7.41
CA LYS A 186 12.35 2.26 -7.82
C LYS A 186 12.76 1.51 -9.09
N ILE A 187 12.38 0.25 -9.21
CA ILE A 187 12.86 -0.69 -10.23
C ILE A 187 11.73 -1.19 -11.12
N CYS A 188 10.70 -1.82 -10.53
CA CYS A 188 9.60 -2.42 -11.28
C CYS A 188 8.53 -1.38 -11.59
N ILE A 189 8.90 -0.29 -12.31
CA ILE A 189 8.01 0.82 -12.66
C ILE A 189 6.97 0.35 -13.69
N ALA A 190 5.69 0.78 -13.56
CA ALA A 190 4.58 0.25 -14.34
C ALA A 190 4.76 0.31 -15.87
N ARG A 191 5.20 1.47 -16.39
CA ARG A 191 5.33 1.69 -17.85
C ARG A 191 6.73 1.41 -18.39
N ARG A 192 7.76 1.49 -17.54
CA ARG A 192 9.17 1.33 -17.93
C ARG A 192 9.95 0.59 -16.84
N PRO A 193 9.70 -0.72 -16.65
CA PRO A 193 10.43 -1.48 -15.64
C PRO A 193 11.90 -1.62 -16.02
N LYS A 194 12.78 -1.38 -15.06
CA LYS A 194 14.24 -1.45 -15.22
C LYS A 194 14.71 -2.91 -15.06
N CYS A 195 14.22 -3.80 -15.95
CA CYS A 195 14.48 -5.23 -15.82
C CYS A 195 15.97 -5.61 -15.87
N GLN A 196 16.80 -4.83 -16.56
CA GLN A 196 18.24 -5.08 -16.66
C GLN A 196 19.00 -4.79 -15.35
N GLU A 197 18.48 -3.87 -14.53
CA GLU A 197 19.03 -3.49 -13.23
C GLU A 197 18.37 -4.28 -12.08
N CYS A 198 17.40 -5.16 -12.39
CA CYS A 198 16.55 -5.79 -11.40
C CYS A 198 17.21 -7.07 -10.83
N PHE A 199 17.56 -7.05 -9.55
CA PHE A 199 18.12 -8.20 -8.84
C PHE A 199 17.14 -9.39 -8.75
N LEU A 200 15.83 -9.16 -8.89
CA LEU A 200 14.81 -10.21 -8.95
C LEU A 200 14.59 -10.77 -10.36
N PHE A 201 15.27 -10.23 -11.39
CA PHE A 201 15.06 -10.62 -12.78
C PHE A 201 15.21 -12.12 -13.04
N PRO A 202 16.23 -12.83 -12.48
CA PRO A 202 16.38 -14.29 -12.67
C PRO A 202 15.14 -15.08 -12.22
N TYR A 203 14.39 -14.55 -11.27
CA TYR A 203 13.20 -15.16 -10.68
C TYR A 203 11.89 -14.58 -11.24
N CYS A 204 11.95 -13.61 -12.17
CA CYS A 204 10.80 -12.85 -12.65
C CYS A 204 10.30 -13.39 -14.00
N THR A 205 9.25 -14.21 -13.96
CA THR A 205 8.65 -14.79 -15.19
C THR A 205 8.03 -13.73 -16.10
N GLY A 206 7.43 -12.69 -15.57
CA GLY A 206 6.85 -11.56 -16.32
C GLY A 206 7.93 -10.70 -16.97
N GLY A 207 8.99 -10.36 -16.24
CA GLY A 207 10.13 -9.59 -16.76
C GLY A 207 10.83 -10.29 -17.92
N GLN A 208 11.04 -11.60 -17.80
CA GLN A 208 11.62 -12.42 -18.89
C GLN A 208 10.74 -12.45 -20.14
N LYS A 209 9.40 -12.49 -19.98
CA LYS A 209 8.46 -12.38 -21.11
C LYS A 209 8.53 -11.02 -21.79
N LEU A 210 8.51 -9.94 -21.02
CA LEU A 210 8.61 -8.57 -21.53
C LEU A 210 9.89 -8.36 -22.34
N GLN A 211 11.03 -8.86 -21.88
CA GLN A 211 12.28 -8.78 -22.65
C GLN A 211 12.25 -9.55 -23.96
N LYS A 212 11.67 -10.75 -23.96
CA LYS A 212 11.51 -11.55 -25.20
C LYS A 212 10.64 -10.84 -26.22
N GLU A 213 9.56 -10.20 -25.79
CA GLU A 213 8.64 -9.45 -26.65
C GLU A 213 9.31 -8.19 -27.22
N ALA A 214 10.04 -7.43 -26.41
CA ALA A 214 10.79 -6.27 -26.85
C ALA A 214 11.89 -6.63 -27.89
N GLY A 215 12.54 -7.78 -27.72
CA GLY A 215 13.53 -8.30 -28.68
C GLY A 215 12.93 -8.70 -30.02
N LYS A 216 11.67 -9.22 -30.02
CA LYS A 216 10.96 -9.56 -31.26
C LYS A 216 10.53 -8.30 -32.03
N GLN A 217 10.06 -7.26 -31.35
CA GLN A 217 9.66 -6.00 -31.98
C GLN A 217 10.83 -5.27 -32.65
N LYS A 218 12.02 -5.28 -32.02
CA LYS A 218 13.23 -4.69 -32.64
C LYS A 218 13.69 -5.45 -33.90
N LYS A 219 13.53 -6.78 -33.95
CA LYS A 219 13.87 -7.57 -35.13
C LYS A 219 12.88 -7.35 -36.31
N SER A 220 11.60 -7.10 -36.03
CA SER A 220 10.58 -6.84 -37.05
C SER A 220 10.65 -5.43 -37.63
N SER A 221 11.15 -4.45 -36.86
CA SER A 221 11.35 -3.07 -37.35
C SER A 221 12.67 -2.87 -38.12
N GLY A 222 13.70 -3.68 -37.83
CA GLY A 222 14.98 -3.66 -38.56
C GLY A 222 14.97 -4.45 -39.89
N ALA A 223 13.91 -5.22 -40.20
CA ALA A 223 13.78 -5.96 -41.44
C ALA A 223 12.98 -5.22 -42.54
N LYS A 224 12.63 -3.93 -42.29
CA LYS A 224 11.88 -3.07 -43.21
C LYS A 224 12.68 -1.87 -43.72
N SER A 225 13.99 -1.88 -43.54
CA SER A 225 14.91 -0.86 -44.09
C SER A 225 15.74 -1.47 -45.21
#